data_4ff7aab95fbfd54085bdc41f000536a3
#
_entry.id   4ff7aab95fbfd54085bdc41f000536a3
#
_cell.length_a   1.000
_cell.length_b   1.000
_cell.length_c   1.000
_cell.angle_alpha   90.00
_cell.angle_beta   90.00
_cell.angle_gamma   90.00
#
_symmetry.space_group_name_H-M   'P 1'
#
loop_
_entity.id
_entity.type
_entity.pdbx_description
1 polymer ?
#
loop_
_entity_poly.entity_id
_entity_poly.type
_entity_poly.pdbx_seq_one_letter_code
_entity_poly.pdbx_strand_id
1 'polypeptide(L)'
;AWIGTESSNRQTKNFTAAAVARYLNIKGKISISAQMVFKFTDLVPPATGQFSGPADGSNLAAITTMEISGIDVSGQDTVQFMQYLVGNNILISEQNDISKFGHFTIDSYTLKGAIYTLNLTNLFGSGVLDINKFYDFAVFTLPSQGSPTFIFNQGAPATVWNILHNL
;
A
#
# COMPACT_ATOMS: atom_id res chain seq x y z
N ALA A 1 1.55 25.70 11.84
CA ALA A 1 2.36 26.28 10.74
C ALA A 1 3.84 26.06 11.07
N TRP A 2 4.62 25.71 10.07
CA TRP A 2 6.07 25.59 10.18
C TRP A 2 6.69 26.91 9.73
N ILE A 3 7.72 27.37 10.45
CA ILE A 3 8.44 28.60 10.15
C ILE A 3 9.83 28.23 9.66
N GLY A 4 10.20 28.71 8.49
CA GLY A 4 11.52 28.52 7.89
C GLY A 4 12.04 29.83 7.28
N THR A 5 13.33 29.87 6.95
CA THR A 5 13.96 31.01 6.25
C THR A 5 14.27 30.61 4.80
N GLU A 6 14.00 31.49 3.87
CA GLU A 6 14.45 31.34 2.50
C GLU A 6 15.92 31.80 2.39
N SER A 7 16.75 30.97 1.79
CA SER A 7 18.20 31.23 1.71
C SER A 7 18.58 32.42 0.81
N SER A 8 17.70 32.77 -0.14
CA SER A 8 17.96 33.84 -1.11
C SER A 8 17.80 35.25 -0.54
N ASN A 9 16.88 35.45 0.42
CA ASN A 9 16.55 36.77 0.93
C ASN A 9 16.40 36.83 2.48
N ARG A 10 16.64 35.71 3.18
CA ARG A 10 16.52 35.58 4.62
C ARG A 10 15.14 35.95 5.19
N GLN A 11 14.11 35.92 4.38
CA GLN A 11 12.76 36.19 4.84
C GLN A 11 12.17 34.95 5.54
N THR A 12 11.52 35.19 6.67
CA THR A 12 10.79 34.15 7.36
C THR A 12 9.48 33.85 6.62
N LYS A 13 9.26 32.60 6.24
CA LYS A 13 8.05 32.14 5.57
C LYS A 13 7.35 31.06 6.39
N ASN A 14 6.04 31.10 6.37
CA ASN A 14 5.21 30.07 6.96
C ASN A 14 4.93 28.99 5.89
N PHE A 15 5.19 27.74 6.24
CA PHE A 15 4.86 26.59 5.39
C PHE A 15 3.75 25.78 6.06
N THR A 16 2.84 25.25 5.24
CA THR A 16 1.88 24.26 5.72
C THR A 16 2.58 22.93 5.94
N ALA A 17 2.06 22.10 6.85
CA ALA A 17 2.58 20.74 7.05
C ALA A 17 2.54 19.93 5.75
N ALA A 18 1.51 20.10 4.94
CA ALA A 18 1.39 19.47 3.62
C ALA A 18 2.51 19.90 2.65
N ALA A 19 2.89 21.19 2.63
CA ALA A 19 3.97 21.68 1.78
C ALA A 19 5.33 21.10 2.21
N VAL A 20 5.57 20.96 3.52
CA VAL A 20 6.79 20.34 4.05
C VAL A 20 6.82 18.85 3.71
N ALA A 21 5.74 18.12 3.94
CA ALA A 21 5.63 16.70 3.62
C ALA A 21 5.87 16.44 2.13
N ARG A 22 5.24 17.24 1.25
CA ARG A 22 5.45 17.15 -0.20
C ARG A 22 6.90 17.41 -0.60
N TYR A 23 7.54 18.42 -0.02
CA TYR A 23 8.95 18.71 -0.29
C TYR A 23 9.87 17.56 0.12
N LEU A 24 9.65 16.99 1.32
CA LEU A 24 10.44 15.88 1.83
C LEU A 24 10.28 14.63 0.95
N ASN A 25 9.07 14.35 0.49
CA ASN A 25 8.79 13.24 -0.42
C ASN A 25 9.49 13.43 -1.78
N ILE A 26 9.32 14.60 -2.41
CA ILE A 26 9.96 14.93 -3.73
C ILE A 26 11.48 14.85 -3.63
N LYS A 27 12.07 15.21 -2.50
CA LYS A 27 13.53 15.20 -2.31
C LYS A 27 14.07 13.85 -1.81
N GLY A 28 13.23 12.83 -1.71
CA GLY A 28 13.63 11.52 -1.22
C GLY A 28 14.13 11.54 0.23
N LYS A 29 13.72 12.54 1.01
CA LYS A 29 14.11 12.67 2.43
C LYS A 29 13.27 11.81 3.35
N ILE A 30 12.07 11.41 2.89
CA ILE A 30 11.23 10.41 3.54
C ILE A 30 11.10 9.29 2.53
N SER A 31 11.65 8.14 2.85
CA SER A 31 11.43 6.91 2.07
C SER A 31 10.18 6.24 2.63
N ILE A 32 9.04 6.51 2.02
CA ILE A 32 7.86 5.65 2.14
C ILE A 32 7.92 4.76 0.91
N SER A 33 8.54 3.59 1.07
CA SER A 33 8.71 2.67 -0.05
C SER A 33 7.36 2.14 -0.51
N ALA A 34 7.10 2.27 -1.81
CA ALA A 34 6.05 1.58 -2.54
C ALA A 34 4.62 1.82 -2.00
N GLN A 35 4.31 3.05 -1.61
CA GLN A 35 2.98 3.46 -1.19
C GLN A 35 2.38 4.42 -2.21
N MET A 36 1.20 4.09 -2.70
CA MET A 36 0.37 4.95 -3.55
C MET A 36 -0.83 5.41 -2.74
N VAL A 37 -1.34 6.60 -3.02
CA VAL A 37 -2.52 7.14 -2.34
C VAL A 37 -3.61 7.43 -3.35
N PHE A 38 -4.80 6.94 -3.08
CA PHE A 38 -5.97 7.19 -3.91
C PHE A 38 -7.16 7.62 -3.06
N LYS A 39 -8.00 8.46 -3.63
CA LYS A 39 -9.26 8.87 -3.02
C LYS A 39 -10.38 7.92 -3.46
N PHE A 40 -11.15 7.41 -2.53
CA PHE A 40 -12.29 6.58 -2.87
C PHE A 40 -13.46 7.43 -3.43
N THR A 41 -14.07 6.93 -4.49
CA THR A 41 -15.27 7.48 -5.13
C THR A 41 -16.20 6.35 -5.54
N ASP A 42 -17.48 6.62 -5.61
CA ASP A 42 -18.50 5.73 -6.18
C ASP A 42 -18.72 5.94 -7.69
N LEU A 43 -18.04 6.92 -8.28
CA LEU A 43 -18.09 7.17 -9.73
C LEU A 43 -17.27 6.15 -10.51
N VAL A 44 -17.86 5.54 -11.52
CA VAL A 44 -17.24 4.59 -12.43
C VAL A 44 -17.31 5.13 -13.86
N PRO A 45 -16.18 5.34 -14.56
CA PRO A 45 -14.79 5.15 -14.09
C PRO A 45 -14.34 6.23 -13.11
N PRO A 46 -13.34 5.94 -12.26
CA PRO A 46 -12.79 6.94 -11.35
C PRO A 46 -12.01 8.00 -12.10
N ALA A 47 -11.97 9.22 -11.56
CA ALA A 47 -11.12 10.28 -12.09
C ALA A 47 -9.65 10.10 -11.66
N THR A 48 -8.74 10.92 -12.21
CA THR A 48 -7.33 10.94 -11.80
C THR A 48 -7.17 11.05 -10.29
N GLY A 49 -6.31 10.21 -9.72
CA GLY A 49 -6.07 10.16 -8.27
C GLY A 49 -7.15 9.43 -7.48
N GLN A 50 -8.07 8.74 -8.15
CA GLN A 50 -9.18 8.07 -7.50
C GLN A 50 -9.21 6.56 -7.79
N PHE A 51 -9.91 5.84 -6.93
CA PHE A 51 -10.33 4.47 -7.17
C PHE A 51 -11.82 4.31 -6.88
N SER A 52 -12.44 3.31 -7.49
CA SER A 52 -13.85 2.99 -7.38
C SER A 52 -14.09 1.49 -7.54
N GLY A 53 -15.34 1.08 -7.67
CA GLY A 53 -15.77 -0.28 -7.96
C GLY A 53 -16.80 -0.74 -6.96
N PRO A 54 -16.44 -1.01 -5.69
CA PRO A 54 -17.44 -1.25 -4.65
C PRO A 54 -18.24 0.03 -4.35
N ALA A 55 -19.48 -0.14 -3.90
CA ALA A 55 -20.27 0.99 -3.43
C ALA A 55 -19.74 1.54 -2.09
N ASP A 56 -20.13 2.77 -1.75
CA ASP A 56 -19.91 3.35 -0.42
C ASP A 56 -20.48 2.43 0.67
N GLY A 57 -19.75 2.26 1.77
CA GLY A 57 -20.11 1.34 2.84
C GLY A 57 -19.81 -0.15 2.56
N SER A 58 -19.21 -0.48 1.41
CA SER A 58 -18.81 -1.87 1.12
C SER A 58 -17.76 -2.38 2.10
N ASN A 59 -17.95 -3.62 2.58
CA ASN A 59 -16.99 -4.27 3.47
C ASN A 59 -15.66 -4.53 2.75
N LEU A 60 -14.58 -4.02 3.31
CA LEU A 60 -13.22 -4.23 2.80
C LEU A 60 -12.85 -5.71 2.67
N ALA A 61 -13.40 -6.58 3.53
CA ALA A 61 -13.17 -8.03 3.44
C ALA A 61 -13.93 -8.72 2.29
N ALA A 62 -14.83 -8.02 1.59
CA ALA A 62 -15.66 -8.61 0.53
C ALA A 62 -15.34 -8.08 -0.87
N ILE A 63 -14.34 -7.22 -1.00
CA ILE A 63 -13.96 -6.63 -2.28
C ILE A 63 -13.22 -7.67 -3.13
N THR A 64 -13.71 -7.87 -4.35
CA THR A 64 -13.08 -8.77 -5.34
C THR A 64 -12.62 -8.06 -6.60
N THR A 65 -13.12 -6.85 -6.83
CA THR A 65 -12.74 -6.03 -7.99
C THR A 65 -12.70 -4.56 -7.61
N MET A 66 -11.82 -3.79 -8.24
CA MET A 66 -11.82 -2.33 -8.15
C MET A 66 -11.24 -1.70 -9.41
N GLU A 67 -11.68 -0.48 -9.70
CA GLU A 67 -11.10 0.35 -10.74
C GLU A 67 -10.21 1.41 -10.11
N ILE A 68 -9.04 1.63 -10.70
CA ILE A 68 -8.02 2.53 -10.16
C ILE A 68 -7.43 3.39 -11.27
N SER A 69 -7.26 4.67 -11.02
CA SER A 69 -6.51 5.56 -11.90
C SER A 69 -5.04 5.14 -12.00
N GLY A 70 -4.45 5.20 -13.18
CA GLY A 70 -3.00 5.02 -13.37
C GLY A 70 -2.14 6.16 -12.80
N ILE A 71 -2.76 7.20 -12.27
CA ILE A 71 -2.10 8.34 -11.63
C ILE A 71 -2.66 8.48 -10.23
N ASP A 72 -1.81 8.55 -9.21
CA ASP A 72 -2.21 8.71 -7.82
C ASP A 72 -2.57 10.18 -7.46
N VAL A 73 -2.98 10.46 -6.23
CA VAL A 73 -3.33 11.82 -5.79
C VAL A 73 -2.14 12.78 -5.78
N SER A 74 -0.92 12.29 -5.76
CA SER A 74 0.30 13.10 -5.84
C SER A 74 0.68 13.48 -7.28
N GLY A 75 -0.01 12.91 -8.27
CA GLY A 75 0.24 13.07 -9.68
C GLY A 75 1.34 12.15 -10.23
N GLN A 76 1.70 11.09 -9.51
CA GLN A 76 2.69 10.11 -9.97
C GLN A 76 2.01 9.05 -10.84
N ASP A 77 2.69 8.70 -11.94
CA ASP A 77 2.32 7.57 -12.80
C ASP A 77 2.64 6.25 -12.06
N THR A 78 1.60 5.48 -11.80
CA THR A 78 1.67 4.20 -11.07
C THR A 78 1.58 2.98 -11.98
N VAL A 79 1.49 3.20 -13.31
CA VAL A 79 1.21 2.16 -14.31
C VAL A 79 2.19 0.99 -14.23
N GLN A 80 3.48 1.27 -14.29
CA GLN A 80 4.52 0.22 -14.25
C GLN A 80 4.53 -0.52 -12.91
N PHE A 81 4.28 0.21 -11.83
CA PHE A 81 4.26 -0.36 -10.50
C PHE A 81 3.06 -1.29 -10.29
N MET A 82 1.86 -0.88 -10.75
CA MET A 82 0.67 -1.72 -10.70
C MET A 82 0.83 -3.01 -11.50
N GLN A 83 1.48 -2.97 -12.66
CA GLN A 83 1.78 -4.16 -13.44
C GLN A 83 2.71 -5.12 -12.70
N TYR A 84 3.71 -4.59 -11.99
CA TYR A 84 4.63 -5.37 -11.17
C TYR A 84 3.93 -6.05 -9.98
N LEU A 85 2.83 -5.47 -9.48
CA LEU A 85 2.12 -5.99 -8.31
C LEU A 85 1.24 -7.22 -8.59
N VAL A 86 1.02 -7.59 -9.84
CA VAL A 86 0.23 -8.80 -10.17
C VAL A 86 0.90 -10.04 -9.56
N GLY A 87 0.12 -10.85 -8.88
CA GLY A 87 0.58 -12.02 -8.11
C GLY A 87 1.18 -11.67 -6.73
N ASN A 88 1.25 -10.39 -6.38
CA ASN A 88 1.75 -9.94 -5.08
C ASN A 88 0.62 -9.47 -4.16
N ASN A 89 0.93 -9.35 -2.89
CA ASN A 89 -0.01 -8.88 -1.90
C ASN A 89 0.03 -7.36 -1.77
N ILE A 90 -1.15 -6.77 -1.56
CA ILE A 90 -1.34 -5.36 -1.32
C ILE A 90 -2.19 -5.15 -0.07
N LEU A 91 -1.79 -4.17 0.75
CA LEU A 91 -2.58 -3.67 1.86
C LEU A 91 -3.23 -2.35 1.44
N ILE A 92 -4.55 -2.27 1.57
CA ILE A 92 -5.32 -1.04 1.34
C ILE A 92 -5.88 -0.61 2.68
N SER A 93 -5.55 0.59 3.15
CA SER A 93 -5.99 1.09 4.45
C SER A 93 -6.41 2.55 4.39
N GLU A 94 -7.44 2.93 5.16
CA GLU A 94 -7.82 4.34 5.29
C GLU A 94 -6.72 5.11 6.04
N GLN A 95 -6.29 6.26 5.51
CA GLN A 95 -5.16 7.04 6.06
C GLN A 95 -5.35 7.50 7.51
N ASN A 96 -6.57 7.77 7.92
CA ASN A 96 -6.85 8.30 9.26
C ASN A 96 -7.49 7.27 10.20
N ASP A 97 -7.73 6.06 9.72
CA ASP A 97 -8.37 4.99 10.50
C ASP A 97 -7.82 3.62 10.10
N ILE A 98 -6.73 3.23 10.74
CA ILE A 98 -6.06 1.95 10.48
C ILE A 98 -6.92 0.72 10.82
N SER A 99 -8.05 0.88 11.51
CA SER A 99 -8.99 -0.21 11.75
C SER A 99 -9.77 -0.59 10.48
N LYS A 100 -9.76 0.27 9.45
CA LYS A 100 -10.36 0.04 8.15
C LYS A 100 -9.30 -0.30 7.13
N PHE A 101 -9.14 -1.58 6.87
CA PHE A 101 -8.15 -2.08 5.92
C PHE A 101 -8.59 -3.37 5.25
N GLY A 102 -8.01 -3.63 4.08
CA GLY A 102 -8.12 -4.90 3.36
C GLY A 102 -6.75 -5.37 2.90
N HIS A 103 -6.48 -6.65 3.07
CA HIS A 103 -5.29 -7.34 2.59
C HIS A 103 -5.70 -8.24 1.43
N PHE A 104 -5.10 -8.01 0.27
CA PHE A 104 -5.50 -8.66 -0.98
C PHE A 104 -4.28 -9.20 -1.73
N THR A 105 -4.51 -10.23 -2.53
CA THR A 105 -3.65 -10.57 -3.66
C THR A 105 -4.22 -9.91 -4.91
N ILE A 106 -3.39 -9.31 -5.74
CA ILE A 106 -3.79 -8.85 -7.08
C ILE A 106 -3.65 -10.05 -8.04
N ASP A 107 -4.77 -10.64 -8.44
CA ASP A 107 -4.76 -11.83 -9.29
C ASP A 107 -4.47 -11.47 -10.74
N SER A 108 -5.07 -10.40 -11.23
CA SER A 108 -4.90 -9.90 -12.58
C SER A 108 -5.37 -8.46 -12.71
N TYR A 109 -5.07 -7.84 -13.85
CA TYR A 109 -5.62 -6.54 -14.21
C TYR A 109 -6.00 -6.47 -15.68
N THR A 110 -6.88 -5.53 -15.99
CA THR A 110 -7.10 -5.04 -17.36
C THR A 110 -6.87 -3.54 -17.39
N LEU A 111 -6.24 -3.04 -18.46
CA LEU A 111 -5.97 -1.62 -18.64
C LEU A 111 -6.84 -1.08 -19.78
N LYS A 112 -7.64 -0.05 -19.50
CA LYS A 112 -8.43 0.67 -20.49
C LYS A 112 -8.14 2.16 -20.39
N GLY A 113 -7.36 2.67 -21.34
CA GLY A 113 -6.86 4.05 -21.25
C GLY A 113 -5.91 4.20 -20.05
N ALA A 114 -6.27 5.06 -19.11
CA ALA A 114 -5.52 5.29 -17.87
C ALA A 114 -6.17 4.66 -16.63
N ILE A 115 -7.12 3.74 -16.81
CA ILE A 115 -7.83 3.08 -15.72
C ILE A 115 -7.49 1.60 -15.69
N TYR A 116 -7.10 1.12 -14.53
CA TYR A 116 -6.92 -0.29 -14.23
C TYR A 116 -8.18 -0.86 -13.60
N THR A 117 -8.65 -1.99 -14.08
CA THR A 117 -9.58 -2.85 -13.35
C THR A 117 -8.77 -3.98 -12.75
N LEU A 118 -8.67 -4.02 -11.43
CA LEU A 118 -7.99 -5.06 -10.69
C LEU A 118 -8.97 -6.16 -10.29
N ASN A 119 -8.57 -7.42 -10.46
CA ASN A 119 -9.23 -8.57 -9.85
C ASN A 119 -8.43 -8.96 -8.61
N LEU A 120 -9.13 -9.13 -7.50
CA LEU A 120 -8.53 -9.27 -6.18
C LEU A 120 -9.06 -10.52 -5.47
N THR A 121 -8.16 -11.25 -4.82
CA THR A 121 -8.52 -12.23 -3.81
C THR A 121 -8.31 -11.59 -2.43
N ASN A 122 -9.37 -11.50 -1.63
CA ASN A 122 -9.26 -11.03 -0.25
C ASN A 122 -8.63 -12.09 0.63
N LEU A 123 -7.63 -11.72 1.39
CA LEU A 123 -6.95 -12.56 2.38
C LEU A 123 -7.44 -12.26 3.80
N PHE A 124 -7.65 -10.97 4.10
CA PHE A 124 -8.20 -10.49 5.36
C PHE A 124 -8.67 -9.05 5.20
N GLY A 125 -9.60 -8.62 6.05
CA GLY A 125 -10.04 -7.22 6.05
C GLY A 125 -10.97 -6.90 7.21
N SER A 126 -11.08 -5.61 7.51
CA SER A 126 -11.93 -5.05 8.54
C SER A 126 -12.44 -3.68 8.11
N GLY A 127 -13.63 -3.33 8.55
CA GLY A 127 -14.24 -2.05 8.27
C GLY A 127 -14.85 -1.95 6.87
N VAL A 128 -15.26 -0.75 6.52
CA VAL A 128 -15.96 -0.44 5.27
C VAL A 128 -15.26 0.69 4.52
N LEU A 129 -15.49 0.74 3.22
CA LEU A 129 -15.09 1.88 2.38
C LEU A 129 -15.99 3.08 2.66
N ASP A 130 -15.39 4.24 2.88
CA ASP A 130 -16.09 5.51 3.03
C ASP A 130 -15.77 6.46 1.87
N ILE A 131 -16.83 6.99 1.25
CA ILE A 131 -16.69 7.91 0.13
C ILE A 131 -15.90 9.16 0.52
N ASN A 132 -15.11 9.66 -0.43
CA ASN A 132 -14.26 10.84 -0.27
C ASN A 132 -13.10 10.70 0.73
N LYS A 133 -12.86 9.53 1.29
CA LYS A 133 -11.67 9.24 2.11
C LYS A 133 -10.48 8.86 1.24
N PHE A 134 -9.29 9.06 1.80
CA PHE A 134 -8.02 8.65 1.18
C PHE A 134 -7.57 7.32 1.74
N TYR A 135 -7.06 6.48 0.84
CA TYR A 135 -6.57 5.16 1.16
C TYR A 135 -5.15 5.00 0.66
N ASP A 136 -4.33 4.41 1.50
CA ASP A 136 -2.98 4.01 1.18
C ASP A 136 -3.00 2.61 0.56
N PHE A 137 -2.31 2.46 -0.57
CA PHE A 137 -2.08 1.21 -1.26
C PHE A 137 -0.60 0.87 -1.12
N ALA A 138 -0.28 -0.08 -0.28
CA ALA A 138 1.08 -0.45 0.04
C ALA A 138 1.36 -1.92 -0.33
N VAL A 139 2.56 -2.21 -0.83
CA VAL A 139 3.01 -3.59 -0.97
C VAL A 139 3.14 -4.19 0.43
N PHE A 140 2.54 -5.33 0.62
CA PHE A 140 2.52 -6.01 1.90
C PHE A 140 2.94 -7.46 1.73
N THR A 141 4.03 -7.83 2.37
CA THR A 141 4.43 -9.23 2.51
C THR A 141 4.33 -9.61 3.97
N LEU A 142 3.48 -10.58 4.27
CA LEU A 142 3.55 -11.21 5.59
C LEU A 142 4.95 -11.79 5.75
N PRO A 143 5.63 -11.57 6.88
CA PRO A 143 6.84 -12.32 7.16
C PRO A 143 6.47 -13.79 7.05
N SER A 144 7.24 -14.54 6.27
CA SER A 144 7.07 -16.00 6.19
C SER A 144 7.01 -16.51 7.62
N GLN A 145 5.91 -17.14 8.00
CA GLN A 145 5.77 -17.82 9.28
C GLN A 145 7.00 -18.71 9.41
N GLY A 146 7.84 -18.37 10.37
CA GLY A 146 9.22 -18.77 10.51
C GLY A 146 9.59 -20.12 9.93
N SER A 147 10.76 -20.18 9.34
CA SER A 147 11.42 -21.45 9.01
C SER A 147 11.10 -22.49 10.08
N PRO A 148 10.67 -23.70 9.74
CA PRO A 148 10.33 -24.69 10.74
C PRO A 148 11.46 -24.78 11.75
N THR A 149 11.13 -24.55 13.01
CA THR A 149 12.10 -24.65 14.09
C THR A 149 12.71 -26.05 14.03
N PHE A 150 13.99 -26.14 13.72
CA PHE A 150 14.66 -27.43 13.72
C PHE A 150 14.74 -27.91 15.18
N ILE A 151 13.92 -28.87 15.52
CA ILE A 151 13.98 -29.55 16.83
C ILE A 151 14.87 -30.78 16.67
N PHE A 152 16.06 -30.70 17.21
CA PHE A 152 16.94 -31.87 17.30
C PHE A 152 16.55 -32.68 18.53
N ASN A 153 15.97 -33.87 18.32
CA ASN A 153 15.70 -34.84 19.38
C ASN A 153 16.85 -35.86 19.42
N GLN A 154 17.70 -35.75 20.43
CA GLN A 154 18.77 -36.74 20.67
C GLN A 154 18.19 -37.88 21.52
N GLY A 155 18.03 -39.03 20.93
CA GLY A 155 17.50 -40.24 21.60
C GLY A 155 18.49 -40.97 22.53
N ALA A 156 19.79 -40.64 22.48
CA ALA A 156 20.82 -41.19 23.34
C ALA A 156 21.98 -40.18 23.52
N PRO A 157 22.68 -40.19 24.66
CA PRO A 157 23.83 -39.34 24.88
C PRO A 157 24.94 -39.64 23.83
N ALA A 158 25.43 -38.61 23.14
CA ALA A 158 26.56 -38.75 22.20
C ALA A 158 27.66 -37.75 22.55
N THR A 159 28.90 -38.16 22.38
CA THR A 159 30.08 -37.31 22.62
C THR A 159 30.40 -36.39 21.43
N VAL A 160 29.82 -36.64 20.25
CA VAL A 160 30.01 -35.87 19.03
C VAL A 160 28.65 -35.57 18.42
N TRP A 161 28.39 -34.29 18.08
CA TRP A 161 27.16 -33.80 17.45
C TRP A 161 27.45 -33.41 16.00
N ASN A 162 26.89 -34.17 15.07
CA ASN A 162 26.95 -33.81 13.65
C ASN A 162 25.59 -33.15 13.27
N ILE A 163 25.59 -31.85 13.11
CA ILE A 163 24.41 -31.09 12.63
C ILE A 163 24.64 -30.78 11.16
N LEU A 164 23.88 -31.44 10.28
CA LEU A 164 23.83 -31.09 8.86
C LEU A 164 22.80 -30.00 8.64
N HIS A 165 23.25 -28.83 8.29
CA HIS A 165 22.39 -27.75 7.83
C HIS A 165 22.26 -27.86 6.30
N ASN A 166 21.06 -28.22 5.83
CA ASN A 166 20.71 -28.02 4.43
C ASN A 166 20.27 -26.55 4.29
N LEU A 167 21.18 -25.70 3.84
CA LEU A 167 20.92 -24.33 3.42
C LEU A 167 20.45 -24.29 1.97
#